data_29bcffae7d1b065b0bbf50889ecc1478
#
_entry.id   29bcffae7d1b065b0bbf50889ecc1478
#
_cell.length_a   1.000
_cell.length_b   1.000
_cell.length_c   1.000
_cell.angle_alpha   90.00
_cell.angle_beta   90.00
_cell.angle_gamma   90.00
#
_symmetry.space_group_name_H-M   'P 1'
#
loop_
_entity.id
_entity.type
_entity.pdbx_description
1 polymer ?
#
loop_
_entity_poly.entity_id
_entity_poly.type
_entity_poly.pdbx_seq_one_letter_code
_entity_poly.pdbx_strand_id
1 'polypeptide(L)'
;MKLLIAFFKDKTREISLYAGTVGIFIVVAFLYNIRMDALKYALLLVILWLLLYVITEYHRFRKKHLLLERFKKSTQECTKELPECRNLLELDYQELLGIFDEKILELKSEARIKGQDLSDYYGMWVHQIKTPIAAMHILLQSVEDENPALPELKEMKMELFKMEQYVEMVLTYLRMEDMSGDLQFEKVSLDKILKQSVRKYSQMFILQKIRLDYRPVERIVLTDEKWLEFVTEQILSNALKYTKNGGEIRICLEEKRGRECLVIEDNGIGIQAEDLPRVFEKGFAGYNGRADKKSTGIGLYLCKKIMDKMGHKIWIDSEVGKGTRVYLELTRKEWNPE
;
A
#
# COMPACT_ATOMS: atom_id res chain seq x y z
N MET A 1 6.46 -32.83 -19.96
CA MET A 1 5.46 -33.91 -19.99
C MET A 1 4.02 -33.36 -20.03
N LYS A 2 3.60 -32.46 -19.11
CA LYS A 2 2.23 -31.89 -19.08
C LYS A 2 1.82 -31.19 -20.40
N LEU A 3 2.73 -30.44 -21.03
CA LEU A 3 2.45 -29.70 -22.27
C LEU A 3 2.21 -30.63 -23.47
N LEU A 4 2.95 -31.73 -23.58
CA LEU A 4 2.78 -32.76 -24.61
C LEU A 4 1.41 -33.45 -24.48
N ILE A 5 1.00 -33.79 -23.25
CA ILE A 5 -0.30 -34.39 -22.98
C ILE A 5 -1.44 -33.41 -23.36
N ALA A 6 -1.29 -32.14 -23.04
CA ALA A 6 -2.26 -31.10 -23.40
C ALA A 6 -2.38 -30.95 -24.92
N PHE A 7 -1.26 -30.93 -25.64
CA PHE A 7 -1.25 -30.90 -27.11
C PHE A 7 -1.96 -32.09 -27.75
N PHE A 8 -1.66 -33.33 -27.32
CA PHE A 8 -2.33 -34.51 -27.85
C PHE A 8 -3.81 -34.54 -27.51
N LYS A 9 -4.20 -34.06 -26.34
CA LYS A 9 -5.62 -33.95 -25.95
C LYS A 9 -6.37 -32.96 -26.83
N ASP A 10 -5.75 -31.81 -27.15
CA ASP A 10 -6.33 -30.80 -28.04
C ASP A 10 -6.50 -31.34 -29.47
N LYS A 11 -5.53 -32.11 -29.97
CA LYS A 11 -5.49 -32.66 -31.32
C LYS A 11 -6.10 -34.05 -31.46
N THR A 12 -6.77 -34.60 -30.43
CA THR A 12 -7.34 -35.97 -30.43
C THR A 12 -8.27 -36.19 -31.60
N ARG A 13 -9.10 -35.19 -31.94
CA ARG A 13 -10.09 -35.26 -33.03
C ARG A 13 -9.42 -35.33 -34.40
N GLU A 14 -8.40 -34.54 -34.66
CA GLU A 14 -7.63 -34.58 -35.91
C GLU A 14 -6.86 -35.89 -36.05
N ILE A 15 -6.22 -36.34 -34.97
CA ILE A 15 -5.46 -37.60 -34.95
C ILE A 15 -6.38 -38.78 -35.23
N SER A 16 -7.59 -38.83 -34.65
CA SER A 16 -8.54 -39.90 -34.90
C SER A 16 -9.06 -39.92 -36.35
N LEU A 17 -9.21 -38.72 -36.94
CA LEU A 17 -9.63 -38.59 -38.35
C LEU A 17 -8.52 -39.07 -39.31
N TYR A 18 -7.26 -38.73 -39.05
CA TYR A 18 -6.10 -39.22 -39.82
C TYR A 18 -5.93 -40.75 -39.65
N ALA A 19 -6.08 -41.29 -38.45
CA ALA A 19 -6.01 -42.72 -38.20
C ALA A 19 -7.12 -43.48 -38.95
N GLY A 20 -8.34 -42.92 -38.98
CA GLY A 20 -9.45 -43.48 -39.73
C GLY A 20 -9.23 -43.48 -41.25
N THR A 21 -8.69 -42.37 -41.80
CA THR A 21 -8.36 -42.30 -43.26
C THR A 21 -7.26 -43.28 -43.66
N VAL A 22 -6.23 -43.44 -42.85
CA VAL A 22 -5.15 -44.44 -43.05
C VAL A 22 -5.75 -45.86 -42.97
N GLY A 23 -6.63 -46.12 -42.00
CA GLY A 23 -7.34 -47.41 -41.85
C GLY A 23 -8.16 -47.76 -43.09
N ILE A 24 -8.95 -46.81 -43.61
CA ILE A 24 -9.71 -47.00 -44.84
C ILE A 24 -8.81 -47.30 -46.02
N PHE A 25 -7.69 -46.57 -46.17
CA PHE A 25 -6.70 -46.80 -47.23
C PHE A 25 -6.10 -48.20 -47.16
N ILE A 26 -5.75 -48.72 -45.99
CA ILE A 26 -5.25 -50.07 -45.81
C ILE A 26 -6.28 -51.10 -46.20
N VAL A 27 -7.53 -50.93 -45.80
CA VAL A 27 -8.63 -51.86 -46.17
C VAL A 27 -8.84 -51.89 -47.67
N VAL A 28 -8.90 -50.72 -48.31
CA VAL A 28 -9.02 -50.65 -49.78
C VAL A 28 -7.84 -51.33 -50.49
N ALA A 29 -6.63 -51.06 -50.07
CA ALA A 29 -5.43 -51.66 -50.64
C ALA A 29 -5.41 -53.19 -50.50
N PHE A 30 -5.91 -53.73 -49.40
CA PHE A 30 -6.07 -55.16 -49.16
C PHE A 30 -7.10 -55.78 -50.11
N LEU A 31 -8.27 -55.13 -50.27
CA LEU A 31 -9.34 -55.60 -51.15
C LEU A 31 -8.92 -55.65 -52.63
N TYR A 32 -8.07 -54.71 -53.08
CA TYR A 32 -7.55 -54.64 -54.46
C TYR A 32 -6.31 -55.45 -54.69
N ASN A 33 -5.85 -56.26 -53.72
CA ASN A 33 -4.69 -57.18 -53.81
C ASN A 33 -3.39 -56.45 -54.26
N ILE A 34 -3.18 -55.23 -53.74
CA ILE A 34 -1.99 -54.40 -54.05
C ILE A 34 -0.73 -55.10 -53.53
N ARG A 35 0.38 -55.04 -54.28
CA ARG A 35 1.67 -55.61 -53.83
C ARG A 35 2.06 -55.06 -52.49
N MET A 36 2.37 -55.92 -51.53
CA MET A 36 2.70 -55.56 -50.12
C MET A 36 3.91 -54.60 -50.02
N ASP A 37 4.86 -54.66 -50.95
CA ASP A 37 6.00 -53.76 -50.94
C ASP A 37 5.61 -52.31 -51.29
N ALA A 38 4.72 -52.09 -52.25
CA ALA A 38 4.21 -50.79 -52.59
C ALA A 38 3.41 -50.17 -51.43
N LEU A 39 2.64 -50.97 -50.70
CA LEU A 39 1.88 -50.57 -49.55
C LEU A 39 2.78 -50.11 -48.37
N LYS A 40 3.89 -50.86 -48.13
CA LYS A 40 4.89 -50.48 -47.09
C LYS A 40 5.50 -49.14 -47.39
N TYR A 41 5.93 -48.87 -48.63
CA TYR A 41 6.48 -47.57 -49.03
C TYR A 41 5.47 -46.42 -48.87
N ALA A 42 4.22 -46.63 -49.30
CA ALA A 42 3.17 -45.64 -49.15
C ALA A 42 2.88 -45.31 -47.67
N LEU A 43 2.81 -46.32 -46.80
CA LEU A 43 2.62 -46.18 -45.37
C LEU A 43 3.81 -45.43 -44.71
N LEU A 44 5.04 -45.76 -45.10
CA LEU A 44 6.27 -45.09 -44.61
C LEU A 44 6.24 -43.60 -44.95
N LEU A 45 5.88 -43.21 -46.16
CA LEU A 45 5.75 -41.82 -46.59
C LEU A 45 4.64 -41.08 -45.83
N VAL A 46 3.51 -41.71 -45.58
CA VAL A 46 2.40 -41.13 -44.79
C VAL A 46 2.85 -40.91 -43.33
N ILE A 47 3.52 -41.88 -42.74
CA ILE A 47 4.06 -41.78 -41.38
C ILE A 47 5.07 -40.62 -41.28
N LEU A 48 5.99 -40.53 -42.22
CA LEU A 48 7.00 -39.46 -42.26
C LEU A 48 6.32 -38.07 -42.38
N TRP A 49 5.33 -37.93 -43.22
CA TRP A 49 4.56 -36.72 -43.42
C TRP A 49 3.77 -36.31 -42.13
N LEU A 50 3.09 -37.31 -41.52
CA LEU A 50 2.40 -37.09 -40.24
C LEU A 50 3.32 -36.66 -39.11
N LEU A 51 4.54 -37.26 -39.06
CA LEU A 51 5.54 -36.94 -38.07
C LEU A 51 6.02 -35.48 -38.22
N LEU A 52 6.31 -35.07 -39.47
CA LEU A 52 6.67 -33.69 -39.79
C LEU A 52 5.56 -32.70 -39.43
N TYR A 53 4.30 -33.06 -39.72
CA TYR A 53 3.15 -32.26 -39.37
C TYR A 53 3.00 -32.10 -37.85
N VAL A 54 3.09 -33.18 -37.10
CA VAL A 54 3.01 -33.16 -35.64
C VAL A 54 4.12 -32.30 -35.02
N ILE A 55 5.35 -32.42 -35.51
CA ILE A 55 6.49 -31.62 -35.03
C ILE A 55 6.23 -30.12 -35.25
N THR A 56 5.80 -29.74 -36.45
CA THR A 56 5.56 -28.31 -36.77
C THR A 56 4.42 -27.75 -35.96
N GLU A 57 3.32 -28.48 -35.78
CA GLU A 57 2.18 -28.05 -34.96
C GLU A 57 2.53 -28.00 -33.46
N TYR A 58 3.32 -28.94 -32.95
CA TYR A 58 3.80 -28.89 -31.57
C TYR A 58 4.70 -27.68 -31.30
N HIS A 59 5.61 -27.35 -32.22
CA HIS A 59 6.45 -26.16 -32.10
C HIS A 59 5.62 -24.87 -32.05
N ARG A 60 4.58 -24.78 -32.88
CA ARG A 60 3.65 -23.64 -32.91
C ARG A 60 2.81 -23.55 -31.63
N PHE A 61 2.27 -24.67 -31.16
CA PHE A 61 1.53 -24.75 -29.89
C PHE A 61 2.39 -24.30 -28.71
N ARG A 62 3.63 -24.82 -28.65
CA ARG A 62 4.58 -24.44 -27.60
C ARG A 62 4.90 -22.95 -27.63
N LYS A 63 5.13 -22.36 -28.80
CA LYS A 63 5.41 -20.92 -28.94
C LYS A 63 4.24 -20.07 -28.44
N LYS A 64 3.02 -20.40 -28.85
CA LYS A 64 1.79 -19.73 -28.37
C LYS A 64 1.63 -19.85 -26.85
N HIS A 65 1.80 -21.03 -26.31
CA HIS A 65 1.65 -21.28 -24.88
C HIS A 65 2.68 -20.50 -24.05
N LEU A 66 3.96 -20.51 -24.44
CA LEU A 66 5.01 -19.76 -23.75
C LEU A 66 4.78 -18.23 -23.77
N LEU A 67 4.24 -17.73 -24.87
CA LEU A 67 3.89 -16.32 -24.99
C LEU A 67 2.74 -15.96 -24.05
N LEU A 68 1.69 -16.76 -23.99
CA LEU A 68 0.58 -16.58 -23.04
C LEU A 68 1.02 -16.73 -21.57
N GLU A 69 1.97 -17.61 -21.27
CA GLU A 69 2.52 -17.72 -19.91
C GLU A 69 3.33 -16.49 -19.52
N ARG A 70 4.03 -15.84 -20.45
CA ARG A 70 4.69 -14.55 -20.19
C ARG A 70 3.68 -13.47 -19.84
N PHE A 71 2.57 -13.38 -20.59
CA PHE A 71 1.49 -12.43 -20.29
C PHE A 71 0.85 -12.65 -18.92
N LYS A 72 0.64 -13.90 -18.49
CA LYS A 72 0.12 -14.19 -17.13
C LYS A 72 1.03 -13.67 -16.02
N LYS A 73 2.33 -13.54 -16.27
CA LYS A 73 3.33 -13.06 -15.29
C LYS A 73 3.60 -11.56 -15.40
N SER A 74 3.31 -10.94 -16.53
CA SER A 74 3.49 -9.52 -16.78
C SER A 74 2.19 -8.79 -16.45
N THR A 75 2.28 -7.84 -15.52
CA THR A 75 1.14 -6.98 -15.14
C THR A 75 0.94 -5.81 -16.11
N GLN A 76 1.77 -5.73 -17.16
CA GLN A 76 1.76 -4.64 -18.14
C GLN A 76 1.03 -5.04 -19.43
N GLU A 77 0.26 -4.12 -19.97
CA GLU A 77 -0.48 -4.08 -21.25
C GLU A 77 -0.41 -5.34 -22.13
N CYS A 78 -1.41 -6.21 -22.00
CA CYS A 78 -1.43 -7.52 -22.65
C CYS A 78 -1.75 -7.49 -24.15
N THR A 79 -2.19 -6.37 -24.73
CA THR A 79 -2.81 -6.35 -26.06
C THR A 79 -1.85 -6.12 -27.23
N LYS A 80 -0.65 -5.61 -27.01
CA LYS A 80 0.26 -5.20 -28.12
C LYS A 80 1.02 -6.34 -28.80
N GLU A 81 1.13 -7.52 -28.19
CA GLU A 81 1.92 -8.65 -28.73
C GLU A 81 1.16 -9.99 -28.72
N LEU A 82 -0.14 -10.00 -28.95
CA LEU A 82 -0.90 -11.25 -29.06
C LEU A 82 -0.46 -12.08 -30.27
N PRO A 83 -0.45 -13.43 -30.16
CA PRO A 83 -0.05 -14.28 -31.27
C PRO A 83 -1.03 -14.16 -32.44
N GLU A 84 -0.53 -14.35 -33.69
CA GLU A 84 -1.37 -14.32 -34.90
C GLU A 84 -2.56 -15.28 -34.78
N CYS A 85 -3.77 -14.77 -35.06
CA CYS A 85 -5.00 -15.56 -35.07
C CYS A 85 -5.06 -16.43 -36.32
N ARG A 86 -5.47 -17.68 -36.16
CA ARG A 86 -5.70 -18.62 -37.26
C ARG A 86 -7.16 -18.93 -37.51
N ASN A 87 -7.98 -18.79 -36.50
CA ASN A 87 -9.40 -19.11 -36.53
C ASN A 87 -10.19 -17.87 -36.14
N LEU A 88 -11.42 -17.79 -36.67
CA LEU A 88 -12.37 -16.74 -36.33
C LEU A 88 -12.57 -16.63 -34.81
N LEU A 89 -12.67 -17.77 -34.12
CA LEU A 89 -12.81 -17.82 -32.65
C LEU A 89 -11.61 -17.23 -31.91
N GLU A 90 -10.38 -17.45 -32.38
CA GLU A 90 -9.18 -16.81 -31.77
C GLU A 90 -9.22 -15.30 -31.97
N LEU A 91 -9.71 -14.83 -33.10
CA LEU A 91 -9.89 -13.41 -33.41
C LEU A 91 -10.95 -12.79 -32.49
N ASP A 92 -12.10 -13.44 -32.33
CA ASP A 92 -13.18 -13.00 -31.44
C ASP A 92 -12.72 -12.92 -29.98
N TYR A 93 -11.93 -13.90 -29.52
CA TYR A 93 -11.33 -13.86 -28.19
C TYR A 93 -10.32 -12.72 -28.01
N GLN A 94 -9.51 -12.42 -29.02
CA GLN A 94 -8.57 -11.30 -28.96
C GLN A 94 -9.30 -9.95 -28.98
N GLU A 95 -10.36 -9.82 -29.76
CA GLU A 95 -11.20 -8.63 -29.78
C GLU A 95 -11.89 -8.42 -28.42
N LEU A 96 -12.46 -9.48 -27.82
CA LEU A 96 -13.00 -9.44 -26.47
C LEU A 96 -11.96 -9.01 -25.42
N LEU A 97 -10.75 -9.54 -25.47
CA LEU A 97 -9.66 -9.13 -24.58
C LEU A 97 -9.29 -7.66 -24.78
N GLY A 98 -9.27 -7.17 -26.02
CA GLY A 98 -9.05 -5.78 -26.34
C GLY A 98 -10.11 -4.87 -25.71
N ILE A 99 -11.39 -5.23 -25.84
CA ILE A 99 -12.50 -4.48 -25.24
C ILE A 99 -12.40 -4.46 -23.70
N PHE A 100 -12.01 -5.59 -23.09
CA PHE A 100 -11.80 -5.63 -21.63
C PHE A 100 -10.62 -4.78 -21.18
N ASP A 101 -9.50 -4.80 -21.90
CA ASP A 101 -8.33 -3.95 -21.58
C ASP A 101 -8.68 -2.47 -21.70
N GLU A 102 -9.38 -2.08 -22.76
CA GLU A 102 -9.86 -0.70 -22.95
C GLU A 102 -10.78 -0.27 -21.79
N LYS A 103 -11.71 -1.14 -21.38
CA LYS A 103 -12.62 -0.87 -20.27
C LYS A 103 -11.91 -0.79 -18.93
N ILE A 104 -10.89 -1.62 -18.71
CA ILE A 104 -10.06 -1.55 -17.50
C ILE A 104 -9.25 -0.24 -17.46
N LEU A 105 -8.69 0.20 -18.59
CA LEU A 105 -7.97 1.47 -18.69
C LEU A 105 -8.89 2.66 -18.45
N GLU A 106 -10.10 2.65 -19.02
CA GLU A 106 -11.12 3.66 -18.80
C GLU A 106 -11.48 3.76 -17.31
N LEU A 107 -11.81 2.62 -16.67
CA LEU A 107 -12.15 2.57 -15.23
C LEU A 107 -10.99 3.02 -14.33
N LYS A 108 -9.75 2.66 -14.66
CA LYS A 108 -8.55 3.14 -13.94
C LYS A 108 -8.37 4.64 -14.09
N SER A 109 -8.60 5.17 -15.30
CA SER A 109 -8.50 6.62 -15.57
C SER A 109 -9.58 7.39 -14.82
N GLU A 110 -10.85 6.93 -14.87
CA GLU A 110 -11.93 7.52 -14.10
C GLU A 110 -11.69 7.50 -12.59
N ALA A 111 -11.21 6.37 -12.05
CA ALA A 111 -10.89 6.25 -10.63
C ALA A 111 -9.78 7.23 -10.22
N ARG A 112 -8.75 7.41 -11.08
CA ARG A 112 -7.67 8.36 -10.85
C ARG A 112 -8.17 9.81 -10.88
N ILE A 113 -8.99 10.16 -11.87
CA ILE A 113 -9.56 11.52 -11.99
C ILE A 113 -10.42 11.81 -10.77
N LYS A 114 -11.33 10.91 -10.39
CA LYS A 114 -12.18 11.08 -9.20
C LYS A 114 -11.35 11.22 -7.91
N GLY A 115 -10.24 10.46 -7.79
CA GLY A 115 -9.30 10.59 -6.67
C GLY A 115 -8.66 11.96 -6.62
N GLN A 116 -8.22 12.48 -7.77
CA GLN A 116 -7.59 13.77 -7.89
C GLN A 116 -8.57 14.92 -7.62
N ASP A 117 -9.77 14.90 -8.21
CA ASP A 117 -10.83 15.88 -7.96
C ASP A 117 -11.19 15.95 -6.47
N LEU A 118 -11.25 14.80 -5.80
CA LEU A 118 -11.52 14.70 -4.36
C LEU A 118 -10.37 15.31 -3.55
N SER A 119 -9.13 15.04 -3.91
CA SER A 119 -7.93 15.61 -3.27
C SER A 119 -7.90 17.13 -3.41
N ASP A 120 -8.15 17.65 -4.62
CA ASP A 120 -8.18 19.08 -4.91
C ASP A 120 -9.31 19.79 -4.17
N TYR A 121 -10.50 19.19 -4.14
CA TYR A 121 -11.65 19.70 -3.40
C TYR A 121 -11.33 19.84 -1.90
N TYR A 122 -10.78 18.80 -1.29
CA TYR A 122 -10.39 18.86 0.11
C TYR A 122 -9.22 19.81 0.36
N GLY A 123 -8.28 19.94 -0.58
CA GLY A 123 -7.21 20.93 -0.50
C GLY A 123 -7.75 22.36 -0.41
N MET A 124 -8.71 22.73 -1.26
CA MET A 124 -9.39 24.02 -1.20
C MET A 124 -10.19 24.21 0.09
N TRP A 125 -10.93 23.20 0.50
CA TRP A 125 -11.73 23.23 1.74
C TRP A 125 -10.87 23.49 2.98
N VAL A 126 -9.70 22.87 3.06
CA VAL A 126 -8.76 23.11 4.17
C VAL A 126 -8.22 24.54 4.18
N HIS A 127 -7.90 25.11 3.02
CA HIS A 127 -7.50 26.52 2.97
C HIS A 127 -8.62 27.44 3.48
N GLN A 128 -9.89 27.14 3.15
CA GLN A 128 -11.04 27.88 3.64
C GLN A 128 -11.26 27.72 5.16
N ILE A 129 -10.89 26.59 5.76
CA ILE A 129 -10.97 26.40 7.22
C ILE A 129 -9.77 27.02 7.96
N LYS A 130 -8.56 26.99 7.40
CA LYS A 130 -7.40 27.64 8.03
C LYS A 130 -7.60 29.15 8.23
N THR A 131 -8.32 29.79 7.32
CA THR A 131 -8.58 31.23 7.41
C THR A 131 -9.38 31.64 8.64
N PRO A 132 -10.56 31.06 8.94
CA PRO A 132 -11.30 31.39 10.16
C PRO A 132 -10.57 30.95 11.44
N ILE A 133 -9.77 29.86 11.40
CA ILE A 133 -8.92 29.46 12.52
C ILE A 133 -7.88 30.54 12.81
N ALA A 134 -7.18 31.06 11.78
CA ALA A 134 -6.23 32.16 11.95
C ALA A 134 -6.90 33.43 12.49
N ALA A 135 -8.12 33.74 12.02
CA ALA A 135 -8.89 34.86 12.56
C ALA A 135 -9.23 34.65 14.05
N MET A 136 -9.61 33.44 14.46
CA MET A 136 -9.87 33.13 15.86
C MET A 136 -8.62 33.26 16.73
N HIS A 137 -7.43 32.90 16.23
CA HIS A 137 -6.16 33.15 16.94
C HIS A 137 -5.94 34.64 17.20
N ILE A 138 -6.15 35.48 16.19
CA ILE A 138 -5.98 36.95 16.33
C ILE A 138 -6.97 37.52 17.35
N LEU A 139 -8.24 37.07 17.32
CA LEU A 139 -9.26 37.49 18.29
C LEU A 139 -8.90 37.06 19.71
N LEU A 140 -8.46 35.80 19.89
CA LEU A 140 -8.04 35.29 21.19
C LEU A 140 -6.81 36.02 21.73
N GLN A 141 -5.88 36.40 20.86
CA GLN A 141 -4.70 37.21 21.25
C GLN A 141 -5.13 38.61 21.66
N SER A 142 -6.03 39.27 20.96
CA SER A 142 -6.57 40.58 21.34
C SER A 142 -7.25 40.56 22.71
N VAL A 143 -8.04 39.50 23.00
CA VAL A 143 -8.70 39.34 24.30
C VAL A 143 -7.68 39.04 25.40
N GLU A 144 -6.60 38.30 25.11
CA GLU A 144 -5.51 38.03 26.06
C GLU A 144 -4.75 39.29 26.42
N ASP A 145 -4.49 40.15 25.42
CA ASP A 145 -3.79 41.45 25.65
C ASP A 145 -4.62 42.38 26.54
N GLU A 146 -5.97 42.35 26.41
CA GLU A 146 -6.87 43.13 27.25
C GLU A 146 -7.12 42.55 28.65
N ASN A 147 -7.22 41.20 28.76
CA ASN A 147 -7.56 40.48 30.00
C ASN A 147 -6.74 39.16 30.14
N PRO A 148 -5.45 39.20 30.44
CA PRO A 148 -4.59 38.03 30.50
C PRO A 148 -4.94 37.00 31.59
N ALA A 149 -5.81 37.33 32.53
CA ALA A 149 -6.17 36.48 33.65
C ALA A 149 -7.43 35.65 33.45
N LEU A 150 -8.08 35.73 32.27
CA LEU A 150 -9.31 34.97 31.98
C LEU A 150 -9.04 33.48 31.85
N PRO A 151 -9.55 32.60 32.73
CA PRO A 151 -9.34 31.14 32.66
C PRO A 151 -9.86 30.53 31.34
N GLU A 152 -11.00 31.05 30.85
CA GLU A 152 -11.69 30.59 29.63
C GLU A 152 -10.83 30.76 28.38
N LEU A 153 -9.93 31.74 28.35
CA LEU A 153 -9.02 31.95 27.24
C LEU A 153 -8.11 30.78 27.00
N LYS A 154 -7.64 30.12 28.07
CA LYS A 154 -6.81 28.93 27.96
C LYS A 154 -7.54 27.76 27.36
N GLU A 155 -8.81 27.57 27.74
CA GLU A 155 -9.67 26.52 27.20
C GLU A 155 -9.99 26.78 25.72
N MET A 156 -10.29 28.03 25.35
CA MET A 156 -10.56 28.41 23.97
C MET A 156 -9.32 28.20 23.07
N LYS A 157 -8.14 28.57 23.52
CA LYS A 157 -6.88 28.33 22.82
C LYS A 157 -6.63 26.82 22.62
N MET A 158 -6.93 26.01 23.64
CA MET A 158 -6.78 24.56 23.57
C MET A 158 -7.75 23.93 22.56
N GLU A 159 -9.01 24.35 22.55
CA GLU A 159 -9.98 23.85 21.59
C GLU A 159 -9.63 24.28 20.14
N LEU A 160 -9.16 25.50 19.97
CA LEU A 160 -8.66 25.98 18.68
C LEU A 160 -7.48 25.16 18.17
N PHE A 161 -6.50 24.87 19.03
CA PHE A 161 -5.37 24.01 18.71
C PHE A 161 -5.81 22.60 18.32
N LYS A 162 -6.80 22.01 19.02
CA LYS A 162 -7.37 20.70 18.64
C LYS A 162 -8.02 20.73 17.25
N MET A 163 -8.75 21.82 16.93
CA MET A 163 -9.34 21.98 15.60
C MET A 163 -8.26 22.01 14.51
N GLU A 164 -7.15 22.72 14.74
CA GLU A 164 -6.02 22.73 13.81
C GLU A 164 -5.43 21.33 13.59
N GLN A 165 -5.26 20.56 14.67
CA GLN A 165 -4.75 19.19 14.58
C GLN A 165 -5.70 18.28 13.80
N TYR A 166 -7.02 18.42 13.94
CA TYR A 166 -7.98 17.66 13.14
C TYR A 166 -7.92 18.02 11.65
N VAL A 167 -7.81 19.31 11.34
CA VAL A 167 -7.69 19.76 9.95
C VAL A 167 -6.39 19.23 9.33
N GLU A 168 -5.27 19.29 10.05
CA GLU A 168 -3.98 18.78 9.59
C GLU A 168 -4.00 17.25 9.38
N MET A 169 -4.67 16.50 10.28
CA MET A 169 -4.86 15.07 10.15
C MET A 169 -5.66 14.71 8.88
N VAL A 170 -6.75 15.43 8.59
CA VAL A 170 -7.55 15.21 7.38
C VAL A 170 -6.73 15.49 6.13
N LEU A 171 -5.95 16.58 6.11
CA LEU A 171 -5.04 16.88 5.01
C LEU A 171 -4.03 15.78 4.75
N THR A 172 -3.39 15.33 5.82
CA THR A 172 -2.38 14.27 5.75
C THR A 172 -2.99 12.98 5.22
N TYR A 173 -4.22 12.65 5.66
CA TYR A 173 -4.95 11.49 5.15
C TYR A 173 -5.16 11.56 3.64
N LEU A 174 -5.57 12.71 3.11
CA LEU A 174 -5.83 12.91 1.69
C LEU A 174 -4.56 12.87 0.84
N ARG A 175 -3.48 13.52 1.31
CA ARG A 175 -2.18 13.52 0.62
C ARG A 175 -1.47 12.18 0.67
N MET A 176 -1.84 11.31 1.60
CA MET A 176 -1.19 10.01 1.77
C MET A 176 -1.37 9.09 0.55
N GLU A 177 -2.46 9.20 -0.21
CA GLU A 177 -2.69 8.38 -1.40
C GLU A 177 -1.65 8.70 -2.50
N ASP A 178 -1.29 9.97 -2.68
CA ASP A 178 -0.32 10.45 -3.68
C ASP A 178 1.13 10.46 -3.17
N MET A 179 1.35 10.12 -1.88
CA MET A 179 2.64 10.21 -1.20
C MET A 179 3.80 9.49 -1.92
N SER A 180 3.51 8.43 -2.68
CA SER A 180 4.57 7.60 -3.30
C SER A 180 5.39 8.34 -4.37
N GLY A 181 4.83 9.40 -4.99
CA GLY A 181 5.52 10.25 -5.97
C GLY A 181 6.22 11.48 -5.36
N ASP A 182 5.93 11.81 -4.10
CA ASP A 182 6.28 13.10 -3.48
C ASP A 182 7.28 12.96 -2.32
N LEU A 183 7.76 11.72 -2.03
CA LEU A 183 8.71 11.48 -0.93
C LEU A 183 10.09 12.06 -1.25
N GLN A 184 10.56 12.98 -0.40
CA GLN A 184 11.89 13.58 -0.48
C GLN A 184 12.78 13.03 0.64
N PHE A 185 13.57 12.01 0.32
CA PHE A 185 14.49 11.41 1.28
C PHE A 185 15.77 12.22 1.40
N GLU A 186 16.03 12.74 2.60
CA GLU A 186 17.25 13.47 2.95
C GLU A 186 17.82 13.02 4.30
N LYS A 187 19.09 13.36 4.55
CA LYS A 187 19.75 13.12 5.84
C LYS A 187 19.32 14.17 6.82
N VAL A 188 18.45 13.83 7.75
CA VAL A 188 17.85 14.77 8.71
C VAL A 188 18.31 14.46 10.13
N SER A 189 18.51 15.51 10.92
CA SER A 189 18.75 15.37 12.36
C SER A 189 17.47 15.02 13.08
N LEU A 190 17.43 13.84 13.71
CA LEU A 190 16.27 13.38 14.47
C LEU A 190 15.98 14.29 15.66
N ASP A 191 17.03 14.80 16.32
CA ASP A 191 16.91 15.76 17.42
C ASP A 191 16.21 17.06 17.01
N LYS A 192 16.48 17.56 15.78
CA LYS A 192 15.81 18.74 15.22
C LYS A 192 14.30 18.51 15.10
N ILE A 193 13.89 17.40 14.48
CA ILE A 193 12.47 17.05 14.30
C ILE A 193 11.78 16.94 15.67
N LEU A 194 12.38 16.23 16.61
CA LEU A 194 11.79 16.03 17.94
C LEU A 194 11.64 17.35 18.71
N LYS A 195 12.63 18.22 18.66
CA LYS A 195 12.56 19.55 19.30
C LYS A 195 11.47 20.43 18.67
N GLN A 196 11.29 20.37 17.36
CA GLN A 196 10.19 21.07 16.66
C GLN A 196 8.83 20.54 17.11
N SER A 197 8.64 19.22 17.12
CA SER A 197 7.42 18.57 17.60
C SER A 197 7.11 18.93 19.06
N VAL A 198 8.11 18.83 19.95
CA VAL A 198 7.94 19.21 21.37
C VAL A 198 7.59 20.68 21.54
N ARG A 199 8.21 21.58 20.76
CA ARG A 199 7.92 23.02 20.81
C ARG A 199 6.48 23.32 20.40
N LYS A 200 5.95 22.65 19.38
CA LYS A 200 4.55 22.79 18.93
C LYS A 200 3.57 22.45 20.05
N TYR A 201 3.86 21.43 20.85
CA TYR A 201 3.00 20.98 21.96
C TYR A 201 3.37 21.58 23.33
N SER A 202 4.32 22.52 23.41
CA SER A 202 4.84 23.06 24.69
C SER A 202 3.75 23.62 25.58
N GLN A 203 2.78 24.33 25.03
CA GLN A 203 1.65 24.87 25.81
C GLN A 203 0.80 23.76 26.45
N MET A 204 0.61 22.63 25.76
CA MET A 204 -0.14 21.47 26.28
C MET A 204 0.61 20.85 27.48
N PHE A 205 1.94 20.67 27.38
CA PHE A 205 2.78 20.20 28.49
C PHE A 205 2.61 21.08 29.73
N ILE A 206 2.64 22.41 29.56
CA ILE A 206 2.49 23.38 30.64
C ILE A 206 1.10 23.34 31.26
N LEU A 207 0.05 23.36 30.43
CA LEU A 207 -1.33 23.40 30.90
C LEU A 207 -1.72 22.13 31.65
N GLN A 208 -1.29 20.97 31.19
CA GLN A 208 -1.56 19.68 31.81
C GLN A 208 -0.53 19.32 32.90
N LYS A 209 0.46 20.19 33.13
CA LYS A 209 1.56 19.96 34.10
C LYS A 209 2.28 18.63 33.87
N ILE A 210 2.40 18.18 32.60
CA ILE A 210 3.07 16.95 32.23
C ILE A 210 4.58 17.21 32.18
N ARG A 211 5.35 16.36 32.86
CA ARG A 211 6.81 16.41 32.83
C ARG A 211 7.34 15.80 31.57
N LEU A 212 8.25 16.51 30.88
CA LEU A 212 8.97 15.97 29.73
C LEU A 212 10.35 15.52 30.17
N ASP A 213 10.68 14.22 30.08
CA ASP A 213 12.02 13.66 30.19
C ASP A 213 12.60 13.52 28.76
N TYR A 214 13.24 14.58 28.28
CA TYR A 214 13.83 14.62 26.96
C TYR A 214 15.33 14.31 27.04
N ARG A 215 15.75 13.18 26.46
CA ARG A 215 17.16 12.84 26.29
C ARG A 215 17.60 13.19 24.87
N PRO A 216 18.64 14.02 24.69
CA PRO A 216 19.10 14.42 23.36
C PRO A 216 19.34 13.21 22.45
N VAL A 217 18.82 13.29 21.25
CA VAL A 217 18.86 12.21 20.25
C VAL A 217 19.81 12.63 19.12
N GLU A 218 21.11 12.46 19.34
CA GLU A 218 22.14 12.84 18.37
C GLU A 218 22.23 11.79 17.24
N ARG A 219 21.20 11.72 16.39
CA ARG A 219 21.13 10.77 15.28
C ARG A 219 20.72 11.45 13.98
N ILE A 220 21.42 11.09 12.89
CA ILE A 220 21.04 11.46 11.53
C ILE A 220 20.37 10.25 10.90
N VAL A 221 19.19 10.45 10.33
CA VAL A 221 18.39 9.41 9.68
C VAL A 221 18.09 9.80 8.23
N LEU A 222 18.02 8.82 7.34
CA LEU A 222 17.59 9.01 5.96
C LEU A 222 16.07 8.86 5.90
N THR A 223 15.36 9.97 5.78
CA THR A 223 13.90 10.00 5.86
C THR A 223 13.36 11.25 5.16
N ASP A 224 12.05 11.34 5.03
CA ASP A 224 11.37 12.60 4.70
C ASP A 224 11.07 13.36 5.99
N GLU A 225 11.65 14.58 6.12
CA GLU A 225 11.54 15.40 7.34
C GLU A 225 10.08 15.69 7.69
N LYS A 226 9.29 16.12 6.72
CA LYS A 226 7.89 16.52 6.89
C LYS A 226 6.99 15.37 7.35
N TRP A 227 7.16 14.20 6.75
CA TRP A 227 6.36 13.04 7.10
C TRP A 227 6.76 12.43 8.44
N LEU A 228 8.06 12.44 8.78
CA LEU A 228 8.51 11.99 10.08
C LEU A 228 8.10 12.96 11.19
N GLU A 229 8.13 14.28 10.94
CA GLU A 229 7.61 15.30 11.85
C GLU A 229 6.14 15.04 12.17
N PHE A 230 5.29 14.81 11.16
CA PHE A 230 3.88 14.47 11.36
C PHE A 230 3.72 13.21 12.24
N VAL A 231 4.50 12.15 12.01
CA VAL A 231 4.44 10.92 12.82
C VAL A 231 4.80 11.20 14.27
N THR A 232 5.88 11.93 14.53
CA THR A 232 6.32 12.26 15.89
C THR A 232 5.30 13.17 16.61
N GLU A 233 4.75 14.14 15.92
CA GLU A 233 3.67 14.99 16.42
C GLU A 233 2.42 14.21 16.80
N GLN A 234 2.00 13.28 15.94
CA GLN A 234 0.80 12.48 16.19
C GLN A 234 0.99 11.53 17.39
N ILE A 235 2.20 10.98 17.57
CA ILE A 235 2.52 10.14 18.74
C ILE A 235 2.53 11.01 20.00
N LEU A 236 3.16 12.20 19.97
CA LEU A 236 3.14 13.15 21.10
C LEU A 236 1.73 13.62 21.45
N SER A 237 0.92 13.90 20.46
CA SER A 237 -0.50 14.25 20.66
C SER A 237 -1.26 13.14 21.39
N ASN A 238 -1.05 11.89 21.00
CA ASN A 238 -1.64 10.75 21.70
C ASN A 238 -1.11 10.61 23.13
N ALA A 239 0.21 10.72 23.33
CA ALA A 239 0.81 10.66 24.66
C ALA A 239 0.20 11.73 25.59
N LEU A 240 0.13 12.99 25.13
CA LEU A 240 -0.48 14.09 25.89
C LEU A 240 -1.97 13.85 26.18
N LYS A 241 -2.71 13.32 25.21
CA LYS A 241 -4.15 13.06 25.36
C LYS A 241 -4.46 12.01 26.43
N TYR A 242 -3.64 10.97 26.50
CA TYR A 242 -3.89 9.82 27.38
C TYR A 242 -3.10 9.83 28.68
N THR A 243 -2.21 10.80 28.85
CA THR A 243 -1.50 11.04 30.10
C THR A 243 -2.34 11.90 31.03
N LYS A 244 -2.41 11.54 32.31
CA LYS A 244 -3.12 12.34 33.32
C LYS A 244 -2.34 13.61 33.64
N ASN A 245 -3.05 14.62 34.11
CA ASN A 245 -2.41 15.85 34.61
C ASN A 245 -1.34 15.53 35.67
N GLY A 246 -0.16 16.10 35.52
CA GLY A 246 0.99 15.81 36.38
C GLY A 246 1.76 14.54 36.05
N GLY A 247 1.42 13.86 34.95
CA GLY A 247 2.14 12.69 34.46
C GLY A 247 3.47 13.01 33.80
N GLU A 248 4.03 12.03 33.11
CA GLU A 248 5.35 12.12 32.48
C GLU A 248 5.35 11.55 31.07
N ILE A 249 6.03 12.22 30.16
CA ILE A 249 6.34 11.72 28.81
C ILE A 249 7.85 11.72 28.65
N ARG A 250 8.40 10.58 28.18
CA ARG A 250 9.84 10.42 27.93
C ARG A 250 10.10 10.24 26.45
N ILE A 251 11.18 10.86 25.97
CA ILE A 251 11.68 10.71 24.61
C ILE A 251 13.15 10.31 24.69
N CYS A 252 13.53 9.16 24.14
CA CYS A 252 14.90 8.66 24.15
C CYS A 252 15.18 7.70 23.00
N LEU A 253 16.45 7.34 22.80
CA LEU A 253 16.85 6.19 22.01
C LEU A 253 17.01 4.98 22.92
N GLU A 254 16.49 3.85 22.52
CA GLU A 254 16.68 2.55 23.19
C GLU A 254 17.07 1.48 22.16
N GLU A 255 17.91 0.55 22.59
CA GLU A 255 18.18 -0.64 21.80
C GLU A 255 17.14 -1.71 22.09
N LYS A 256 16.40 -2.14 21.04
CA LYS A 256 15.43 -3.22 21.16
C LYS A 256 15.62 -4.23 20.03
N ARG A 257 15.76 -5.52 20.39
CA ARG A 257 16.00 -6.61 19.44
C ARG A 257 17.25 -6.40 18.57
N GLY A 258 18.33 -5.82 19.14
CA GLY A 258 19.57 -5.51 18.43
C GLY A 258 19.47 -4.34 17.44
N ARG A 259 18.44 -3.47 17.59
CA ARG A 259 18.24 -2.29 16.75
C ARG A 259 17.95 -1.07 17.62
N GLU A 260 18.53 0.04 17.21
CA GLU A 260 18.28 1.32 17.84
C GLU A 260 16.93 1.88 17.39
N CYS A 261 16.07 2.24 18.33
CA CYS A 261 14.72 2.74 18.10
C CYS A 261 14.55 4.06 18.85
N LEU A 262 13.87 5.01 18.20
CA LEU A 262 13.31 6.14 18.91
C LEU A 262 12.11 5.67 19.73
N VAL A 263 12.07 6.01 21.00
CA VAL A 263 10.99 5.66 21.90
C VAL A 263 10.33 6.92 22.43
N ILE A 264 9.02 6.99 22.30
CA ILE A 264 8.16 7.96 22.97
C ILE A 264 7.27 7.19 23.94
N GLU A 265 7.48 7.42 25.23
CA GLU A 265 6.83 6.72 26.34
C GLU A 265 5.98 7.68 27.14
N ASP A 266 4.77 7.29 27.48
CA ASP A 266 3.90 7.97 28.44
C ASP A 266 3.58 7.05 29.63
N ASN A 267 3.29 7.66 30.78
CA ASN A 267 2.80 6.96 31.97
C ASN A 267 1.26 7.12 32.14
N GLY A 268 0.57 7.17 31.01
CA GLY A 268 -0.88 7.37 30.95
C GLY A 268 -1.71 6.14 31.30
N ILE A 269 -2.93 6.11 30.79
CA ILE A 269 -3.91 5.04 31.09
C ILE A 269 -3.57 3.68 30.48
N GLY A 270 -2.68 3.65 29.46
CA GLY A 270 -2.34 2.45 28.72
C GLY A 270 -3.45 1.95 27.80
N ILE A 271 -3.16 0.84 27.11
CA ILE A 271 -4.05 0.21 26.12
C ILE A 271 -4.36 -1.22 26.56
N GLN A 272 -5.60 -1.66 26.38
CA GLN A 272 -6.02 -3.04 26.65
C GLN A 272 -5.26 -4.01 25.74
N ALA A 273 -4.85 -5.16 26.27
CA ALA A 273 -4.11 -6.17 25.51
C ALA A 273 -4.87 -6.64 24.24
N GLU A 274 -6.19 -6.69 24.34
CA GLU A 274 -7.10 -7.06 23.24
C GLU A 274 -7.14 -6.01 22.12
N ASP A 275 -6.91 -4.74 22.45
CA ASP A 275 -6.92 -3.62 21.51
C ASP A 275 -5.56 -3.45 20.79
N LEU A 276 -4.44 -3.87 21.41
CA LEU A 276 -3.09 -3.68 20.88
C LEU A 276 -2.88 -4.16 19.43
N PRO A 277 -3.37 -5.33 19.00
CA PRO A 277 -3.22 -5.78 17.61
C PRO A 277 -3.92 -4.88 16.60
N ARG A 278 -4.92 -4.10 17.05
CA ARG A 278 -5.83 -3.34 16.21
C ARG A 278 -5.61 -1.83 16.23
N VAL A 279 -4.70 -1.31 17.06
CA VAL A 279 -4.47 0.14 17.25
C VAL A 279 -4.08 0.87 15.96
N PHE A 280 -3.56 0.14 14.97
CA PHE A 280 -3.19 0.67 13.65
C PHE A 280 -4.27 0.44 12.58
N GLU A 281 -5.42 -0.15 12.90
CA GLU A 281 -6.55 -0.31 11.98
C GLU A 281 -7.25 1.05 11.74
N LYS A 282 -7.71 1.27 10.51
CA LYS A 282 -8.42 2.50 10.13
C LYS A 282 -9.73 2.65 10.92
N GLY A 283 -9.89 3.79 11.61
CA GLY A 283 -11.09 4.11 12.38
C GLY A 283 -11.21 3.34 13.70
N PHE A 284 -10.16 2.60 14.10
CA PHE A 284 -10.19 1.90 15.38
C PHE A 284 -9.94 2.87 16.53
N ALA A 285 -10.95 3.01 17.38
CA ALA A 285 -10.86 3.70 18.66
C ALA A 285 -11.10 2.64 19.75
N GLY A 286 -10.04 2.30 20.50
CA GLY A 286 -10.11 1.34 21.60
C GLY A 286 -11.14 1.72 22.67
N TYR A 287 -11.30 0.87 23.67
CA TYR A 287 -12.28 1.07 24.74
C TYR A 287 -12.25 2.49 25.34
N ASN A 288 -11.04 3.02 25.59
CA ASN A 288 -10.81 4.35 26.15
C ASN A 288 -11.20 5.48 25.16
N GLY A 289 -10.99 5.28 23.85
CA GLY A 289 -11.35 6.26 22.82
C GLY A 289 -12.85 6.35 22.54
N ARG A 290 -13.60 5.26 22.78
CA ARG A 290 -15.07 5.24 22.67
C ARG A 290 -15.74 5.90 23.86
N ALA A 291 -15.19 5.73 25.06
CA ALA A 291 -15.71 6.35 26.29
C ALA A 291 -15.66 7.89 26.21
N ASP A 292 -14.60 8.45 25.61
CA ASP A 292 -14.41 9.91 25.51
C ASP A 292 -15.06 10.58 24.30
N LYS A 293 -15.63 9.83 23.32
CA LYS A 293 -16.16 10.35 22.04
C LYS A 293 -15.20 11.26 21.26
N LYS A 294 -13.90 11.29 21.64
CA LYS A 294 -12.89 12.29 21.20
C LYS A 294 -11.81 11.73 20.27
N SER A 295 -11.87 10.45 19.84
CA SER A 295 -10.85 9.88 18.98
C SER A 295 -11.41 9.43 17.64
N THR A 296 -10.78 9.90 16.55
CA THR A 296 -11.17 9.56 15.17
C THR A 296 -10.69 8.16 14.75
N GLY A 297 -9.73 7.56 15.48
CA GLY A 297 -9.10 6.29 15.12
C GLY A 297 -8.27 6.35 13.84
N ILE A 298 -7.93 7.55 13.36
CA ILE A 298 -7.18 7.75 12.10
C ILE A 298 -5.70 8.01 12.37
N GLY A 299 -5.34 8.62 13.49
CA GLY A 299 -3.96 9.08 13.74
C GLY A 299 -2.90 7.99 13.70
N LEU A 300 -3.04 6.91 14.49
CA LEU A 300 -2.09 5.79 14.49
C LEU A 300 -2.10 5.01 13.18
N TYR A 301 -3.26 4.88 12.53
CA TYR A 301 -3.36 4.31 11.18
C TYR A 301 -2.50 5.10 10.18
N LEU A 302 -2.56 6.44 10.20
CA LEU A 302 -1.71 7.30 9.37
C LEU A 302 -0.23 7.10 9.69
N CYS A 303 0.14 7.12 10.97
CA CYS A 303 1.52 6.86 11.38
C CYS A 303 2.04 5.54 10.80
N LYS A 304 1.27 4.45 10.90
CA LYS A 304 1.65 3.15 10.36
C LYS A 304 1.84 3.19 8.84
N LYS A 305 0.89 3.77 8.11
CA LYS A 305 0.95 3.87 6.65
C LYS A 305 2.12 4.73 6.15
N ILE A 306 2.37 5.86 6.80
CA ILE A 306 3.50 6.75 6.49
C ILE A 306 4.83 6.03 6.74
N MET A 307 4.99 5.41 7.91
CA MET A 307 6.20 4.66 8.26
C MET A 307 6.47 3.52 7.26
N ASP A 308 5.43 2.76 6.89
CA ASP A 308 5.54 1.67 5.91
C ASP A 308 5.96 2.21 4.53
N LYS A 309 5.37 3.31 4.05
CA LYS A 309 5.75 3.94 2.78
C LYS A 309 7.18 4.50 2.78
N MET A 310 7.65 5.00 3.92
CA MET A 310 9.05 5.44 4.09
C MET A 310 10.04 4.27 4.27
N GLY A 311 9.55 3.03 4.42
CA GLY A 311 10.39 1.86 4.68
C GLY A 311 10.88 1.77 6.13
N HIS A 312 10.24 2.49 7.05
CA HIS A 312 10.49 2.48 8.49
C HIS A 312 9.48 1.56 9.20
N LYS A 313 9.71 1.30 10.51
CA LYS A 313 8.80 0.48 11.29
C LYS A 313 8.30 1.21 12.52
N ILE A 314 7.05 0.94 12.88
CA ILE A 314 6.40 1.41 14.10
C ILE A 314 5.71 0.25 14.79
N TRP A 315 5.84 0.17 16.12
CA TRP A 315 5.07 -0.73 16.97
C TRP A 315 4.85 -0.12 18.35
N ILE A 316 3.97 -0.73 19.12
CA ILE A 316 3.54 -0.24 20.42
C ILE A 316 3.61 -1.37 21.43
N ASP A 317 4.15 -1.07 22.62
CA ASP A 317 4.01 -1.87 23.83
C ASP A 317 3.20 -1.03 24.83
N SER A 318 2.20 -1.61 25.47
CA SER A 318 1.37 -0.90 26.43
C SER A 318 0.76 -1.84 27.46
N GLU A 319 0.58 -1.33 28.67
CA GLU A 319 -0.08 -2.02 29.75
C GLU A 319 -1.03 -1.04 30.47
N VAL A 320 -2.25 -1.49 30.75
CA VAL A 320 -3.26 -0.66 31.41
C VAL A 320 -2.75 -0.18 32.77
N GLY A 321 -2.83 1.11 32.99
CA GLY A 321 -2.39 1.78 34.20
C GLY A 321 -0.88 2.02 34.32
N LYS A 322 -0.05 1.52 33.40
CA LYS A 322 1.39 1.79 33.36
C LYS A 322 1.78 2.77 32.27
N GLY A 323 0.98 2.87 31.19
CA GLY A 323 1.23 3.76 30.07
C GLY A 323 1.54 3.05 28.76
N THR A 324 2.05 3.81 27.78
CA THR A 324 2.29 3.33 26.42
C THR A 324 3.69 3.70 25.97
N ARG A 325 4.36 2.77 25.27
CA ARG A 325 5.65 2.97 24.59
C ARG A 325 5.46 2.79 23.11
N VAL A 326 5.71 3.82 22.34
CA VAL A 326 5.73 3.78 20.88
C VAL A 326 7.18 3.73 20.41
N TYR A 327 7.49 2.73 19.60
CA TYR A 327 8.83 2.50 19.04
C TYR A 327 8.85 2.83 17.55
N LEU A 328 9.82 3.64 17.13
CA LEU A 328 10.09 3.94 15.73
C LEU A 328 11.48 3.41 15.35
N GLU A 329 11.53 2.39 14.49
CA GLU A 329 12.77 1.89 13.88
C GLU A 329 12.99 2.67 12.56
N LEU A 330 13.97 3.54 12.56
CA LEU A 330 14.26 4.46 11.44
C LEU A 330 15.41 3.98 10.54
N THR A 331 15.83 2.72 10.71
CA THR A 331 16.86 2.12 9.86
C THR A 331 16.24 1.69 8.55
N ARG A 332 16.63 2.36 7.46
CA ARG A 332 16.37 1.90 6.11
C ARG A 332 17.46 0.89 5.73
N LYS A 333 17.10 -0.32 5.30
CA LYS A 333 18.01 -1.16 4.51
C LYS A 333 18.38 -0.33 3.27
N GLU A 334 19.68 -0.18 2.99
CA GLU A 334 20.15 0.51 1.80
C GLU A 334 19.35 0.03 0.59
N TRP A 335 18.63 0.96 -0.01
CA TRP A 335 17.97 0.72 -1.28
C TRP A 335 19.06 0.84 -2.34
N ASN A 336 19.53 -0.30 -2.86
CA ASN A 336 20.31 -0.33 -4.09
C ASN A 336 19.32 -0.17 -5.24
N PRO A 337 19.35 0.93 -5.98
CA PRO A 337 18.66 1.00 -7.26
C PRO A 337 19.38 0.07 -8.23
N GLU A 338 18.75 -1.06 -8.60
CA GLU A 338 19.08 -1.80 -9.81
C GLU A 338 18.43 -1.14 -11.02
#